data_d72aa867b1227f81bebf5bda29ef3558
#
_entry.id   d72aa867b1227f81bebf5bda29ef3558
#
_cell.length_a   1.000
_cell.length_b   1.000
_cell.length_c   1.000
_cell.angle_alpha   90.00
_cell.angle_beta   90.00
_cell.angle_gamma   90.00
#
_symmetry.space_group_name_H-M   'P 1'
#
loop_
_entity.id
_entity.type
_entity.pdbx_description
1 polymer ?
#
loop_
_entity_poly.entity_id
_entity_poly.type
_entity_poly.pdbx_seq_one_letter_code
_entity_poly.pdbx_strand_id
1 'polypeptide(L)'
;MKAAWPLLLCIALLPEPSSSLAQSEDLATKSQRAKEFMAEGKFAEAIPLYSELNHALPNNPGLLLNLGMALHMAGDERKSIPQLEAAVKLDPKLGPAWLFLGAARLQLGDALEAVEPLRAVLRLQPDHQEARLMLAGALLSLERNAEAAQEYRKLADLSPASSPAWYGLGRSYEALSIRAFHQLEKTAPESAYWLALVAEARLRQQQFTSAFYLYRRALENSPAMLGLHEAVAEIYRQTGHPDWASVEEEKERKLSPPDCHSHTFECDFQEGHFERVIAAATEANPEESYYWRSRAYNELALNAFARLGQMPPSAEQHEIKAHIYSSQKKYIEAAEEWRQALKFSPGDRQIREQLAISLKFSQDYGGALLLFQDLLRTDPESTQLNYLVGDTLLELQRVEEATPFLRQVVARDPKSQAAHKSLARAYLAAGKSADAIPHLKAALATDEDGSLHYELGRAYQAHGQLALARQMLSQYQEIHSKQEAEKQSLNQEMQITPPDER
;
A
#
# COMPACT_ATOMS: atom_id res chain seq x y z
N MET A 1 -82.06 72.69 -12.96
CA MET A 1 -80.66 72.54 -13.45
C MET A 1 -79.71 72.55 -12.24
N LYS A 2 -79.31 71.41 -11.74
CA LYS A 2 -78.26 71.28 -10.72
C LYS A 2 -77.52 70.01 -11.08
N ALA A 3 -76.27 70.14 -11.52
CA ALA A 3 -75.35 69.05 -11.82
C ALA A 3 -74.76 68.53 -10.50
N ALA A 4 -74.85 67.23 -10.28
CA ALA A 4 -74.14 66.52 -9.20
C ALA A 4 -72.87 65.88 -9.79
N TRP A 5 -71.77 66.17 -9.15
CA TRP A 5 -70.45 65.57 -9.46
C TRP A 5 -70.21 64.35 -8.54
N PRO A 6 -69.81 63.20 -9.05
CA PRO A 6 -69.43 62.11 -8.18
C PRO A 6 -67.95 62.21 -7.78
N LEU A 7 -67.68 62.05 -6.45
CA LEU A 7 -66.37 61.86 -5.85
C LEU A 7 -65.84 60.51 -6.25
N LEU A 8 -64.72 60.45 -6.97
CA LEU A 8 -63.87 59.26 -7.19
C LEU A 8 -62.95 59.08 -5.98
N LEU A 9 -63.21 58.04 -5.20
CA LEU A 9 -62.32 57.59 -4.13
C LEU A 9 -61.16 56.79 -4.82
N CYS A 10 -59.96 57.38 -4.90
CA CYS A 10 -58.74 56.66 -5.19
C CYS A 10 -58.30 55.86 -3.97
N ILE A 11 -58.56 54.57 -3.97
CA ILE A 11 -57.89 53.61 -3.02
C ILE A 11 -56.49 53.43 -3.52
N ALA A 12 -55.52 54.03 -2.85
CA ALA A 12 -54.09 53.75 -3.00
C ALA A 12 -53.81 52.35 -2.46
N LEU A 13 -53.63 51.38 -3.36
CA LEU A 13 -53.04 50.08 -3.01
C LEU A 13 -51.58 50.32 -2.65
N LEU A 14 -51.28 50.32 -1.34
CA LEU A 14 -49.92 50.22 -0.85
C LEU A 14 -49.38 48.81 -1.19
N PRO A 15 -48.18 48.69 -1.70
CA PRO A 15 -47.60 47.36 -1.91
C PRO A 15 -47.30 46.72 -0.54
N GLU A 16 -47.77 45.51 -0.36
CA GLU A 16 -47.49 44.70 0.80
C GLU A 16 -45.96 44.41 0.94
N PRO A 17 -45.30 44.80 2.02
CA PRO A 17 -43.89 44.48 2.25
C PRO A 17 -43.66 43.12 2.94
N SER A 18 -44.66 42.22 2.94
CA SER A 18 -44.67 41.07 3.83
C SER A 18 -44.09 39.78 3.29
N SER A 19 -43.82 39.62 1.98
CA SER A 19 -43.35 38.36 1.41
C SER A 19 -41.82 38.16 1.52
N SER A 20 -41.02 39.22 1.43
CA SER A 20 -39.57 39.12 1.47
C SER A 20 -38.99 38.91 2.89
N LEU A 21 -39.63 39.52 3.88
CA LEU A 21 -39.26 39.36 5.31
C LEU A 21 -39.60 37.95 5.82
N ALA A 22 -40.81 37.45 5.51
CA ALA A 22 -41.21 36.08 5.85
C ALA A 22 -40.34 35.01 5.19
N GLN A 23 -39.92 35.23 3.94
CA GLN A 23 -39.06 34.34 3.21
C GLN A 23 -37.60 34.33 3.76
N SER A 24 -37.08 35.48 4.20
CA SER A 24 -35.77 35.60 4.85
C SER A 24 -35.76 34.96 6.22
N GLU A 25 -36.83 35.05 6.98
CA GLU A 25 -36.99 34.43 8.30
C GLU A 25 -37.11 32.90 8.18
N ASP A 26 -37.77 32.37 7.17
CA ASP A 26 -37.84 30.95 6.86
C ASP A 26 -36.44 30.38 6.49
N LEU A 27 -35.67 31.06 5.63
CA LEU A 27 -34.31 30.65 5.25
C LEU A 27 -33.34 30.68 6.44
N ALA A 28 -33.44 31.67 7.34
CA ALA A 28 -32.62 31.73 8.58
C ALA A 28 -32.94 30.56 9.51
N THR A 29 -34.22 30.25 9.69
CA THR A 29 -34.67 29.11 10.51
C THR A 29 -34.19 27.78 9.94
N LYS A 30 -34.32 27.58 8.61
CA LYS A 30 -33.79 26.38 7.93
C LYS A 30 -32.27 26.24 8.08
N SER A 31 -31.55 27.36 7.95
CA SER A 31 -30.09 27.39 8.15
C SER A 31 -29.70 26.99 9.54
N GLN A 32 -30.38 27.52 10.55
CA GLN A 32 -30.13 27.18 11.93
C GLN A 32 -30.41 25.69 12.24
N ARG A 33 -31.54 25.18 11.76
CA ARG A 33 -31.92 23.77 11.93
C ARG A 33 -30.98 22.82 11.20
N ALA A 34 -30.50 23.17 10.01
CA ALA A 34 -29.51 22.38 9.30
C ALA A 34 -28.18 22.29 10.08
N LYS A 35 -27.72 23.39 10.68
CA LYS A 35 -26.54 23.40 11.56
C LYS A 35 -26.74 22.54 12.81
N GLU A 36 -27.92 22.56 13.40
CA GLU A 36 -28.25 21.70 14.55
C GLU A 36 -28.16 20.23 14.18
N PHE A 37 -28.75 19.82 13.03
CA PHE A 37 -28.62 18.45 12.54
C PHE A 37 -27.18 18.05 12.26
N MET A 38 -26.35 18.95 11.70
CA MET A 38 -24.92 18.69 11.52
C MET A 38 -24.22 18.45 12.87
N ALA A 39 -24.52 19.27 13.88
CA ALA A 39 -23.94 19.13 15.21
C ALA A 39 -24.39 17.83 15.92
N GLU A 40 -25.60 17.36 15.67
CA GLU A 40 -26.17 16.14 16.21
C GLU A 40 -25.72 14.87 15.41
N GLY A 41 -24.93 15.02 14.32
CA GLY A 41 -24.55 13.91 13.44
C GLY A 41 -25.68 13.39 12.56
N LYS A 42 -26.81 14.12 12.44
CA LYS A 42 -27.97 13.79 11.62
C LYS A 42 -27.79 14.36 10.20
N PHE A 43 -26.78 13.84 9.51
CA PHE A 43 -26.38 14.38 8.21
C PHE A 43 -27.43 14.21 7.13
N ALA A 44 -28.14 13.08 7.13
CA ALA A 44 -29.23 12.80 6.18
C ALA A 44 -30.38 13.82 6.28
N GLU A 45 -30.67 14.32 7.49
CA GLU A 45 -31.69 15.34 7.74
C GLU A 45 -31.19 16.77 7.40
N ALA A 46 -29.88 17.02 7.48
CA ALA A 46 -29.28 18.31 7.12
C ALA A 46 -29.25 18.53 5.59
N ILE A 47 -29.02 17.48 4.80
CA ILE A 47 -28.88 17.53 3.33
C ILE A 47 -30.07 18.23 2.65
N PRO A 48 -31.36 17.86 2.85
CA PRO A 48 -32.48 18.51 2.20
C PRO A 48 -32.56 20.00 2.54
N LEU A 49 -32.30 20.38 3.78
CA LEU A 49 -32.33 21.77 4.19
C LEU A 49 -31.25 22.61 3.50
N TYR A 50 -30.00 22.10 3.45
CA TYR A 50 -28.93 22.78 2.71
C TYR A 50 -29.20 22.80 1.20
N SER A 51 -29.83 21.78 0.64
CA SER A 51 -30.22 21.77 -0.77
C SER A 51 -31.27 22.87 -1.09
N GLU A 52 -32.29 23.03 -0.23
CA GLU A 52 -33.28 24.10 -0.36
C GLU A 52 -32.64 25.48 -0.20
N LEU A 53 -31.74 25.67 0.78
CA LEU A 53 -30.99 26.90 0.98
C LEU A 53 -30.15 27.27 -0.24
N ASN A 54 -29.44 26.27 -0.82
CA ASN A 54 -28.61 26.47 -1.98
C ASN A 54 -29.45 26.78 -3.26
N HIS A 55 -30.67 26.25 -3.31
CA HIS A 55 -31.63 26.58 -4.39
C HIS A 55 -32.15 28.01 -4.25
N ALA A 56 -32.41 28.45 -3.02
CA ALA A 56 -32.89 29.81 -2.73
C ALA A 56 -31.77 30.87 -2.86
N LEU A 57 -30.53 30.53 -2.55
CA LEU A 57 -29.36 31.39 -2.55
C LEU A 57 -28.23 30.74 -3.40
N PRO A 58 -28.40 30.65 -4.71
CA PRO A 58 -27.41 30.02 -5.59
C PRO A 58 -26.09 30.80 -5.57
N ASN A 59 -25.01 30.09 -5.81
CA ASN A 59 -23.63 30.64 -5.80
C ASN A 59 -23.14 31.16 -4.44
N ASN A 60 -23.68 30.67 -3.33
CA ASN A 60 -23.15 30.93 -2.01
C ASN A 60 -22.12 29.85 -1.65
N PRO A 61 -20.80 30.17 -1.59
CA PRO A 61 -19.75 29.17 -1.34
C PRO A 61 -19.88 28.51 0.03
N GLY A 62 -20.39 29.22 1.05
CA GLY A 62 -20.64 28.67 2.37
C GLY A 62 -21.76 27.63 2.42
N LEU A 63 -22.84 27.84 1.67
CA LEU A 63 -23.93 26.86 1.58
C LEU A 63 -23.52 25.63 0.77
N LEU A 64 -22.76 25.81 -0.31
CA LEU A 64 -22.19 24.73 -1.09
C LEU A 64 -21.21 23.89 -0.26
N LEU A 65 -20.35 24.54 0.53
CA LEU A 65 -19.49 23.85 1.50
C LEU A 65 -20.32 23.02 2.48
N ASN A 66 -21.33 23.62 3.13
CA ASN A 66 -22.13 22.92 4.14
C ASN A 66 -22.91 21.73 3.52
N LEU A 67 -23.44 21.88 2.32
CA LEU A 67 -24.08 20.77 1.60
C LEU A 67 -23.07 19.68 1.25
N GLY A 68 -21.89 20.05 0.73
CA GLY A 68 -20.82 19.13 0.43
C GLY A 68 -20.34 18.37 1.66
N MET A 69 -20.16 19.08 2.80
CA MET A 69 -19.81 18.46 4.07
C MET A 69 -20.89 17.47 4.55
N ALA A 70 -22.16 17.85 4.51
CA ALA A 70 -23.27 16.99 4.94
C ALA A 70 -23.32 15.71 4.08
N LEU A 71 -23.14 15.82 2.78
CA LEU A 71 -23.08 14.70 1.85
C LEU A 71 -21.88 13.78 2.13
N HIS A 72 -20.68 14.35 2.35
CA HIS A 72 -19.49 13.60 2.72
C HIS A 72 -19.68 12.83 4.04
N MET A 73 -20.17 13.50 5.06
CA MET A 73 -20.43 12.89 6.37
C MET A 73 -21.54 11.82 6.31
N ALA A 74 -22.42 11.88 5.33
CA ALA A 74 -23.43 10.86 5.05
C ALA A 74 -22.89 9.71 4.17
N GLY A 75 -21.65 9.80 3.67
CA GLY A 75 -21.02 8.80 2.79
C GLY A 75 -21.43 8.90 1.33
N ASP A 76 -22.03 10.01 0.89
CA ASP A 76 -22.40 10.24 -0.51
C ASP A 76 -21.37 11.13 -1.22
N GLU A 77 -20.16 10.58 -1.39
CA GLU A 77 -19.00 11.29 -1.95
C GLU A 77 -19.26 11.77 -3.38
N ARG A 78 -19.96 10.94 -4.17
CA ARG A 78 -20.25 11.28 -5.57
C ARG A 78 -21.12 12.54 -5.71
N LYS A 79 -21.97 12.84 -4.73
CA LYS A 79 -22.74 14.09 -4.69
C LYS A 79 -22.03 15.20 -3.94
N SER A 80 -21.18 14.87 -2.97
CA SER A 80 -20.38 15.83 -2.22
C SER A 80 -19.40 16.60 -3.09
N ILE A 81 -18.61 15.87 -3.91
CA ILE A 81 -17.54 16.45 -4.74
C ILE A 81 -18.01 17.61 -5.62
N PRO A 82 -19.08 17.52 -6.42
CA PRO A 82 -19.53 18.65 -7.24
C PRO A 82 -19.87 19.91 -6.44
N GLN A 83 -20.41 19.76 -5.23
CA GLN A 83 -20.75 20.89 -4.37
C GLN A 83 -19.48 21.58 -3.84
N LEU A 84 -18.51 20.78 -3.40
CA LEU A 84 -17.23 21.28 -2.92
C LEU A 84 -16.39 21.93 -4.03
N GLU A 85 -16.39 21.35 -5.24
CA GLU A 85 -15.75 21.95 -6.43
C GLU A 85 -16.38 23.31 -6.79
N ALA A 86 -17.71 23.41 -6.74
CA ALA A 86 -18.39 24.68 -6.93
C ALA A 86 -18.04 25.69 -5.84
N ALA A 87 -17.95 25.26 -4.57
CA ALA A 87 -17.57 26.12 -3.46
C ALA A 87 -16.16 26.71 -3.64
N VAL A 88 -15.15 25.88 -3.95
CA VAL A 88 -13.75 26.31 -4.13
C VAL A 88 -13.57 27.16 -5.40
N LYS A 89 -14.39 26.95 -6.41
CA LYS A 89 -14.40 27.78 -7.63
C LYS A 89 -14.93 29.19 -7.35
N LEU A 90 -15.95 29.33 -6.48
CA LEU A 90 -16.51 30.61 -6.08
C LEU A 90 -15.61 31.34 -5.07
N ASP A 91 -15.05 30.62 -4.12
CA ASP A 91 -14.10 31.15 -3.13
C ASP A 91 -12.87 30.25 -2.96
N PRO A 92 -11.78 30.49 -3.72
CA PRO A 92 -10.53 29.73 -3.61
C PRO A 92 -9.84 29.84 -2.26
N LYS A 93 -10.24 30.77 -1.38
CA LYS A 93 -9.69 30.94 -0.04
C LYS A 93 -10.45 30.12 1.03
N LEU A 94 -11.50 29.43 0.65
CA LEU A 94 -12.32 28.62 1.54
C LEU A 94 -11.61 27.29 1.87
N GLY A 95 -10.63 27.36 2.80
CA GLY A 95 -9.80 26.21 3.18
C GLY A 95 -10.58 24.94 3.54
N PRO A 96 -11.66 25.01 4.35
CA PRO A 96 -12.48 23.83 4.64
C PRO A 96 -13.08 23.14 3.39
N ALA A 97 -13.46 23.90 2.34
CA ALA A 97 -13.98 23.29 1.13
C ALA A 97 -12.90 22.47 0.38
N TRP A 98 -11.68 22.97 0.32
CA TRP A 98 -10.53 22.24 -0.19
C TRP A 98 -10.23 20.98 0.62
N LEU A 99 -10.28 21.06 1.95
CA LEU A 99 -10.04 19.92 2.83
C LEU A 99 -11.04 18.80 2.59
N PHE A 100 -12.35 19.12 2.63
CA PHE A 100 -13.40 18.13 2.40
C PHE A 100 -13.39 17.59 0.95
N LEU A 101 -13.01 18.41 -0.03
CA LEU A 101 -12.83 17.94 -1.41
C LEU A 101 -11.71 16.89 -1.48
N GLY A 102 -10.57 17.15 -0.83
CA GLY A 102 -9.48 16.19 -0.74
C GLY A 102 -9.89 14.91 -0.02
N ALA A 103 -10.60 15.03 1.12
CA ALA A 103 -11.10 13.89 1.88
C ALA A 103 -12.10 13.04 1.07
N ALA A 104 -13.07 13.68 0.40
CA ALA A 104 -14.07 13.01 -0.43
C ALA A 104 -13.42 12.23 -1.60
N ARG A 105 -12.39 12.82 -2.24
CA ARG A 105 -11.61 12.14 -3.28
C ARG A 105 -10.87 10.91 -2.73
N LEU A 106 -10.23 11.03 -1.57
CA LEU A 106 -9.56 9.89 -0.93
C LEU A 106 -10.53 8.76 -0.57
N GLN A 107 -11.72 9.11 -0.09
CA GLN A 107 -12.75 8.12 0.24
C GLN A 107 -13.23 7.31 -0.97
N LEU A 108 -13.22 7.92 -2.16
CA LEU A 108 -13.49 7.22 -3.43
C LEU A 108 -12.28 6.43 -3.98
N GLY A 109 -11.11 6.54 -3.35
CA GLY A 109 -9.86 5.95 -3.85
C GLY A 109 -9.14 6.79 -4.89
N ASP A 110 -9.62 8.02 -5.16
CA ASP A 110 -9.09 8.95 -6.17
C ASP A 110 -7.90 9.75 -5.60
N ALA A 111 -6.86 9.05 -5.13
CA ALA A 111 -5.70 9.67 -4.47
C ALA A 111 -5.02 10.75 -5.34
N LEU A 112 -4.94 10.54 -6.66
CA LEU A 112 -4.36 11.51 -7.59
C LEU A 112 -5.11 12.84 -7.57
N GLU A 113 -6.44 12.79 -7.63
CA GLU A 113 -7.32 13.96 -7.64
C GLU A 113 -7.41 14.64 -6.27
N ALA A 114 -7.01 13.96 -5.19
CA ALA A 114 -6.95 14.54 -3.84
C ALA A 114 -5.73 15.42 -3.61
N VAL A 115 -4.62 15.22 -4.35
CA VAL A 115 -3.34 15.90 -4.12
C VAL A 115 -3.47 17.42 -4.20
N GLU A 116 -4.06 17.96 -5.27
CA GLU A 116 -4.17 19.42 -5.44
C GLU A 116 -5.11 20.10 -4.43
N PRO A 117 -6.29 19.59 -4.12
CA PRO A 117 -7.10 20.10 -3.02
C PRO A 117 -6.36 20.18 -1.69
N LEU A 118 -5.64 19.11 -1.30
CA LEU A 118 -4.89 19.08 -0.04
C LEU A 118 -3.70 20.05 -0.05
N ARG A 119 -3.01 20.19 -1.18
CA ARG A 119 -1.99 21.23 -1.36
C ARG A 119 -2.57 22.64 -1.27
N ALA A 120 -3.79 22.86 -1.77
CA ALA A 120 -4.47 24.15 -1.64
C ALA A 120 -4.71 24.52 -0.17
N VAL A 121 -5.12 23.54 0.67
CA VAL A 121 -5.22 23.76 2.12
C VAL A 121 -3.88 24.19 2.70
N LEU A 122 -2.80 23.48 2.36
CA LEU A 122 -1.46 23.77 2.89
C LEU A 122 -0.86 25.09 2.37
N ARG A 123 -1.27 25.57 1.20
CA ARG A 123 -0.93 26.93 0.74
C ARG A 123 -1.61 28.02 1.59
N LEU A 124 -2.86 27.76 2.04
CA LEU A 124 -3.62 28.69 2.88
C LEU A 124 -3.20 28.60 4.36
N GLN A 125 -2.91 27.40 4.82
CA GLN A 125 -2.58 27.07 6.21
C GLN A 125 -1.43 26.06 6.24
N PRO A 126 -0.16 26.51 6.21
CA PRO A 126 1.01 25.63 6.11
C PRO A 126 1.13 24.61 7.24
N ASP A 127 0.60 24.90 8.41
CA ASP A 127 0.70 24.02 9.60
C ASP A 127 -0.55 23.14 9.83
N HIS A 128 -1.44 23.04 8.81
CA HIS A 128 -2.65 22.23 8.92
C HIS A 128 -2.30 20.73 8.92
N GLN A 129 -2.22 20.12 10.10
CA GLN A 129 -1.73 18.76 10.31
C GLN A 129 -2.56 17.70 9.59
N GLU A 130 -3.89 17.78 9.65
CA GLU A 130 -4.80 16.83 9.02
C GLU A 130 -4.65 16.81 7.48
N ALA A 131 -4.63 17.99 6.86
CA ALA A 131 -4.41 18.08 5.40
C ALA A 131 -3.04 17.54 5.00
N ARG A 132 -2.00 17.76 5.82
CA ARG A 132 -0.65 17.23 5.59
C ARG A 132 -0.61 15.72 5.72
N LEU A 133 -1.29 15.15 6.73
CA LEU A 133 -1.40 13.70 6.90
C LEU A 133 -2.10 13.07 5.69
N MET A 134 -3.26 13.62 5.28
CA MET A 134 -3.99 13.15 4.12
C MET A 134 -3.17 13.25 2.83
N LEU A 135 -2.47 14.37 2.63
CA LEU A 135 -1.59 14.55 1.46
C LEU A 135 -0.47 13.54 1.43
N ALA A 136 0.20 13.33 2.57
CA ALA A 136 1.30 12.39 2.68
C ALA A 136 0.82 10.95 2.40
N GLY A 137 -0.34 10.55 2.92
CA GLY A 137 -0.97 9.26 2.65
C GLY A 137 -1.33 9.09 1.17
N ALA A 138 -1.93 10.13 0.55
CA ALA A 138 -2.23 10.12 -0.88
C ALA A 138 -0.96 9.96 -1.74
N LEU A 139 0.11 10.69 -1.40
CA LEU A 139 1.39 10.60 -2.10
C LEU A 139 2.03 9.22 -1.96
N LEU A 140 1.93 8.60 -0.78
CA LEU A 140 2.45 7.25 -0.53
C LEU A 140 1.68 6.21 -1.36
N SER A 141 0.36 6.29 -1.41
CA SER A 141 -0.46 5.39 -2.24
C SER A 141 -0.24 5.55 -3.75
N LEU A 142 0.23 6.72 -4.18
CA LEU A 142 0.63 7.01 -5.57
C LEU A 142 2.11 6.66 -5.86
N GLU A 143 2.82 5.98 -4.94
CA GLU A 143 4.25 5.66 -5.02
C GLU A 143 5.16 6.90 -5.18
N ARG A 144 4.64 8.10 -4.85
CA ARG A 144 5.41 9.35 -4.79
C ARG A 144 6.17 9.46 -3.46
N ASN A 145 6.94 8.41 -3.16
CA ASN A 145 7.49 8.15 -1.83
C ASN A 145 8.40 9.25 -1.29
N ALA A 146 9.17 9.92 -2.16
CA ALA A 146 10.04 11.04 -1.74
C ALA A 146 9.24 12.25 -1.27
N GLU A 147 8.13 12.57 -1.95
CA GLU A 147 7.24 13.66 -1.55
C GLU A 147 6.45 13.28 -0.28
N ALA A 148 6.00 12.03 -0.21
CA ALA A 148 5.35 11.50 1.01
C ALA A 148 6.28 11.63 2.22
N ALA A 149 7.54 11.20 2.11
CA ALA A 149 8.53 11.31 3.18
C ALA A 149 8.74 12.77 3.63
N GLN A 150 8.78 13.72 2.69
CA GLN A 150 8.90 15.15 3.02
C GLN A 150 7.69 15.66 3.83
N GLU A 151 6.48 15.30 3.42
CA GLU A 151 5.27 15.74 4.13
C GLU A 151 5.12 15.04 5.48
N TYR A 152 5.43 13.75 5.60
CA TYR A 152 5.45 13.05 6.88
C TYR A 152 6.53 13.59 7.82
N ARG A 153 7.74 13.95 7.32
CA ARG A 153 8.78 14.58 8.15
C ARG A 153 8.30 15.91 8.71
N LYS A 154 7.74 16.79 7.86
CA LYS A 154 7.15 18.06 8.32
C LYS A 154 6.07 17.83 9.36
N LEU A 155 5.23 16.80 9.19
CA LEU A 155 4.20 16.46 10.16
C LEU A 155 4.80 15.98 11.49
N ALA A 156 5.86 15.15 11.44
CA ALA A 156 6.57 14.70 12.64
C ALA A 156 7.26 15.86 13.38
N ASP A 157 7.77 16.85 12.65
CA ASP A 157 8.35 18.07 13.24
C ASP A 157 7.26 18.95 13.91
N LEU A 158 6.09 19.09 13.27
CA LEU A 158 4.96 19.85 13.81
C LEU A 158 4.28 19.13 14.99
N SER A 159 4.24 17.82 14.98
CA SER A 159 3.60 16.98 15.96
C SER A 159 4.44 15.75 16.28
N PRO A 160 5.49 15.88 17.12
CA PRO A 160 6.40 14.78 17.46
C PRO A 160 5.72 13.57 18.13
N ALA A 161 4.51 13.74 18.66
CA ALA A 161 3.71 12.67 19.26
C ALA A 161 2.74 12.00 18.27
N SER A 162 2.82 12.32 16.97
CA SER A 162 1.94 11.73 15.95
C SER A 162 2.45 10.37 15.50
N SER A 163 1.82 9.28 15.95
CA SER A 163 2.11 7.91 15.50
C SER A 163 1.94 7.76 13.99
N PRO A 164 0.87 8.28 13.33
CA PRO A 164 0.74 8.21 11.88
C PRO A 164 1.87 8.90 11.12
N ALA A 165 2.46 9.99 11.68
CA ALA A 165 3.56 10.70 11.04
C ALA A 165 4.83 9.83 10.99
N TRP A 166 5.22 9.24 12.10
CA TRP A 166 6.40 8.38 12.18
C TRP A 166 6.23 7.07 11.42
N TYR A 167 5.04 6.47 11.49
CA TYR A 167 4.71 5.30 10.70
C TYR A 167 4.81 5.57 9.19
N GLY A 168 4.13 6.62 8.71
CA GLY A 168 4.15 6.99 7.30
C GLY A 168 5.53 7.40 6.81
N LEU A 169 6.35 8.06 7.66
CA LEU A 169 7.73 8.39 7.35
C LEU A 169 8.58 7.13 7.18
N GLY A 170 8.49 6.18 8.11
CA GLY A 170 9.19 4.89 8.02
C GLY A 170 8.79 4.12 6.77
N ARG A 171 7.49 3.99 6.49
CA ARG A 171 6.96 3.33 5.29
C ARG A 171 7.44 3.99 3.98
N SER A 172 7.51 5.33 3.97
CA SER A 172 8.02 6.06 2.81
C SER A 172 9.50 5.77 2.56
N TYR A 173 10.30 5.68 3.62
CA TYR A 173 11.72 5.33 3.51
C TYR A 173 11.94 3.86 3.12
N GLU A 174 11.16 2.92 3.64
CA GLU A 174 11.19 1.52 3.18
C GLU A 174 10.94 1.44 1.67
N ALA A 175 9.91 2.13 1.16
CA ALA A 175 9.59 2.15 -0.26
C ALA A 175 10.72 2.77 -1.10
N LEU A 176 11.38 3.81 -0.60
CA LEU A 176 12.55 4.42 -1.25
C LEU A 176 13.77 3.49 -1.24
N SER A 177 14.00 2.74 -0.16
CA SER A 177 15.04 1.72 -0.09
C SER A 177 14.83 0.62 -1.12
N ILE A 178 13.60 0.08 -1.20
CA ILE A 178 13.22 -0.93 -2.20
C ILE A 178 13.42 -0.39 -3.62
N ARG A 179 13.04 0.86 -3.87
CA ARG A 179 13.25 1.50 -5.17
C ARG A 179 14.73 1.62 -5.51
N ALA A 180 15.59 2.02 -4.57
CA ALA A 180 17.04 2.10 -4.77
C ALA A 180 17.63 0.72 -5.06
N PHE A 181 17.20 -0.32 -4.33
CA PHE A 181 17.57 -1.71 -4.59
C PHE A 181 17.20 -2.15 -6.00
N HIS A 182 15.97 -1.92 -6.47
CA HIS A 182 15.55 -2.28 -7.82
C HIS A 182 16.31 -1.51 -8.91
N GLN A 183 16.72 -0.26 -8.63
CA GLN A 183 17.59 0.46 -9.58
C GLN A 183 18.98 -0.20 -9.64
N LEU A 184 19.55 -0.60 -8.51
CA LEU A 184 20.82 -1.35 -8.47
C LEU A 184 20.70 -2.67 -9.22
N GLU A 185 19.66 -3.45 -8.95
CA GLU A 185 19.38 -4.72 -9.63
C GLU A 185 19.30 -4.56 -11.15
N LYS A 186 18.68 -3.47 -11.62
CA LYS A 186 18.53 -3.19 -13.05
C LYS A 186 19.83 -2.70 -13.70
N THR A 187 20.64 -1.92 -12.98
CA THR A 187 21.85 -1.28 -13.55
C THR A 187 23.09 -2.16 -13.43
N ALA A 188 23.20 -2.92 -12.36
CA ALA A 188 24.36 -3.75 -12.04
C ALA A 188 23.95 -5.06 -11.36
N PRO A 189 23.21 -5.93 -12.05
CA PRO A 189 22.84 -7.23 -11.53
C PRO A 189 24.12 -8.04 -11.22
N GLU A 190 24.10 -8.75 -10.10
CA GLU A 190 25.24 -9.57 -9.60
C GLU A 190 26.53 -8.78 -9.27
N SER A 191 26.50 -7.44 -9.22
CA SER A 191 27.62 -6.66 -8.69
C SER A 191 27.86 -6.97 -7.21
N ALA A 192 29.07 -6.67 -6.68
CA ALA A 192 29.37 -6.84 -5.27
C ALA A 192 28.36 -6.11 -4.37
N TYR A 193 27.93 -4.92 -4.78
CA TYR A 193 26.92 -4.13 -4.09
C TYR A 193 25.54 -4.81 -4.05
N TRP A 194 25.10 -5.35 -5.19
CA TRP A 194 23.81 -6.06 -5.25
C TRP A 194 23.86 -7.35 -4.43
N LEU A 195 24.93 -8.15 -4.60
CA LEU A 195 25.15 -9.39 -3.85
C LEU A 195 25.15 -9.13 -2.35
N ALA A 196 25.82 -8.06 -1.89
CA ALA A 196 25.90 -7.69 -0.47
C ALA A 196 24.50 -7.35 0.10
N LEU A 197 23.66 -6.58 -0.61
CA LEU A 197 22.31 -6.27 -0.14
C LEU A 197 21.41 -7.52 -0.07
N VAL A 198 21.50 -8.41 -1.06
CA VAL A 198 20.73 -9.66 -1.03
C VAL A 198 21.22 -10.56 0.10
N ALA A 199 22.55 -10.66 0.29
CA ALA A 199 23.15 -11.43 1.37
C ALA A 199 22.72 -10.90 2.75
N GLU A 200 22.72 -9.59 2.96
CA GLU A 200 22.25 -8.94 4.18
C GLU A 200 20.77 -9.28 4.47
N ALA A 201 19.92 -9.25 3.46
CA ALA A 201 18.52 -9.64 3.61
C ALA A 201 18.36 -11.13 3.99
N ARG A 202 19.18 -12.03 3.41
CA ARG A 202 19.23 -13.46 3.78
C ARG A 202 19.72 -13.68 5.19
N LEU A 203 20.75 -12.94 5.61
CA LEU A 203 21.30 -13.00 6.96
C LEU A 203 20.25 -12.59 8.02
N ARG A 204 19.54 -11.51 7.80
CA ARG A 204 18.41 -11.08 8.66
C ARG A 204 17.31 -12.15 8.78
N GLN A 205 17.11 -12.95 7.74
CA GLN A 205 16.18 -14.08 7.72
C GLN A 205 16.78 -15.37 8.31
N GLN A 206 17.98 -15.31 8.86
CA GLN A 206 18.74 -16.46 9.38
C GLN A 206 19.01 -17.56 8.34
N GLN A 207 19.02 -17.20 7.05
CA GLN A 207 19.36 -18.09 5.95
C GLN A 207 20.88 -18.08 5.73
N PHE A 208 21.62 -18.59 6.72
CA PHE A 208 23.08 -18.44 6.82
C PHE A 208 23.84 -19.00 5.61
N THR A 209 23.46 -20.17 5.09
CA THR A 209 24.13 -20.78 3.93
C THR A 209 23.97 -19.94 2.68
N SER A 210 22.77 -19.42 2.42
CA SER A 210 22.50 -18.54 1.29
C SER A 210 23.21 -17.19 1.43
N ALA A 211 23.21 -16.61 2.65
CA ALA A 211 23.92 -15.36 2.92
C ALA A 211 25.43 -15.53 2.72
N PHE A 212 26.01 -16.63 3.24
CA PHE A 212 27.42 -16.96 3.10
C PHE A 212 27.84 -17.05 1.62
N TYR A 213 27.10 -17.81 0.83
CA TYR A 213 27.36 -17.95 -0.62
C TYR A 213 27.37 -16.59 -1.34
N LEU A 214 26.40 -15.75 -1.06
CA LEU A 214 26.30 -14.43 -1.69
C LEU A 214 27.42 -13.47 -1.25
N TYR A 215 27.77 -13.45 0.04
CA TYR A 215 28.90 -12.64 0.52
C TYR A 215 30.24 -13.11 -0.06
N ARG A 216 30.44 -14.44 -0.20
CA ARG A 216 31.63 -14.98 -0.86
C ARG A 216 31.74 -14.51 -2.29
N ARG A 217 30.65 -14.56 -3.07
CA ARG A 217 30.59 -14.01 -4.43
C ARG A 217 30.83 -12.50 -4.46
N ALA A 218 30.31 -11.77 -3.49
CA ALA A 218 30.58 -10.34 -3.38
C ALA A 218 32.07 -10.05 -3.14
N LEU A 219 32.74 -10.83 -2.27
CA LEU A 219 34.19 -10.74 -2.02
C LEU A 219 35.02 -11.14 -3.26
N GLU A 220 34.58 -12.10 -4.06
CA GLU A 220 35.23 -12.45 -5.33
C GLU A 220 35.19 -11.27 -6.32
N ASN A 221 34.06 -10.54 -6.37
CA ASN A 221 33.89 -9.39 -7.25
C ASN A 221 34.59 -8.12 -6.71
N SER A 222 34.67 -7.95 -5.39
CA SER A 222 35.28 -6.78 -4.73
C SER A 222 35.92 -7.15 -3.39
N PRO A 223 37.17 -7.67 -3.42
CA PRO A 223 37.85 -8.15 -2.19
C PRO A 223 38.15 -7.05 -1.17
N ALA A 224 38.19 -5.80 -1.58
CA ALA A 224 38.49 -4.65 -0.74
C ALA A 224 37.22 -3.93 -0.22
N MET A 225 36.03 -4.43 -0.52
CA MET A 225 34.78 -3.82 -0.05
C MET A 225 34.61 -4.02 1.43
N LEU A 226 34.59 -2.93 2.19
CA LEU A 226 34.46 -2.94 3.65
C LEU A 226 33.13 -3.54 4.12
N GLY A 227 33.19 -4.23 5.26
CA GLY A 227 32.04 -4.86 5.91
C GLY A 227 31.70 -6.25 5.37
N LEU A 228 32.24 -6.69 4.22
CA LEU A 228 31.95 -8.03 3.69
C LEU A 228 32.59 -9.14 4.53
N HIS A 229 33.86 -8.98 4.91
CA HIS A 229 34.54 -9.94 5.78
C HIS A 229 33.91 -9.98 7.18
N GLU A 230 33.49 -8.83 7.72
CA GLU A 230 32.78 -8.78 9.00
C GLU A 230 31.42 -9.51 8.92
N ALA A 231 30.68 -9.36 7.83
CA ALA A 231 29.42 -10.07 7.60
C ALA A 231 29.62 -11.60 7.50
N VAL A 232 30.71 -12.07 6.85
CA VAL A 232 31.09 -13.48 6.81
C VAL A 232 31.50 -13.97 8.21
N ALA A 233 32.25 -13.17 8.95
CA ALA A 233 32.63 -13.49 10.34
C ALA A 233 31.40 -13.65 11.24
N GLU A 234 30.40 -12.80 11.08
CA GLU A 234 29.13 -12.93 11.80
C GLU A 234 28.43 -14.26 11.49
N ILE A 235 28.38 -14.66 10.23
CA ILE A 235 27.82 -15.96 9.84
C ILE A 235 28.58 -17.11 10.50
N TYR A 236 29.91 -17.06 10.53
CA TYR A 236 30.72 -18.07 11.22
C TYR A 236 30.43 -18.12 12.72
N ARG A 237 30.29 -16.98 13.40
CA ARG A 237 29.90 -16.93 14.82
C ARG A 237 28.52 -17.58 15.05
N GLN A 238 27.53 -17.21 14.22
CA GLN A 238 26.16 -17.72 14.34
C GLN A 238 26.02 -19.22 14.02
N THR A 239 26.96 -19.77 13.24
CA THR A 239 26.95 -21.18 12.84
C THR A 239 27.95 -22.04 13.65
N GLY A 240 28.54 -21.47 14.72
CA GLY A 240 29.37 -22.22 15.70
C GLY A 240 30.83 -22.37 15.29
N HIS A 241 31.37 -21.50 14.44
CA HIS A 241 32.76 -21.49 13.98
C HIS A 241 33.53 -20.21 14.39
N PRO A 242 33.69 -19.89 15.70
CA PRO A 242 34.30 -18.64 16.14
C PRO A 242 35.76 -18.49 15.70
N ASP A 243 36.50 -19.59 15.55
CA ASP A 243 37.91 -19.56 15.08
C ASP A 243 37.98 -19.09 13.61
N TRP A 244 37.03 -19.49 12.79
CA TRP A 244 36.92 -19.03 11.39
C TRP A 244 36.52 -17.55 11.33
N ALA A 245 35.63 -17.11 12.23
CA ALA A 245 35.26 -15.71 12.33
C ALA A 245 36.45 -14.80 12.57
N SER A 246 37.36 -15.21 13.49
CA SER A 246 38.58 -14.45 13.82
C SER A 246 39.51 -14.24 12.60
N VAL A 247 39.53 -15.19 11.67
CA VAL A 247 40.31 -15.06 10.43
C VAL A 247 39.73 -13.97 9.52
N GLU A 248 38.42 -13.96 9.37
CA GLU A 248 37.73 -12.94 8.52
C GLU A 248 37.81 -11.55 9.20
N GLU A 249 37.68 -11.44 10.51
CA GLU A 249 37.88 -10.19 11.25
C GLU A 249 39.29 -9.63 11.09
N GLU A 250 40.31 -10.51 11.02
CA GLU A 250 41.68 -10.07 10.75
C GLU A 250 41.86 -9.58 9.32
N LYS A 251 41.17 -10.19 8.33
CA LYS A 251 41.16 -9.70 6.95
C LYS A 251 40.49 -8.30 6.86
N GLU A 252 39.34 -8.13 7.52
CA GLU A 252 38.65 -6.82 7.59
C GLU A 252 39.54 -5.73 8.16
N ARG A 253 40.24 -6.01 9.27
CA ARG A 253 41.17 -5.06 9.93
C ARG A 253 42.38 -4.65 9.08
N LYS A 254 42.74 -5.46 8.07
CA LYS A 254 43.83 -5.13 7.13
C LYS A 254 43.38 -4.28 5.96
N LEU A 255 42.08 -4.14 5.74
CA LEU A 255 41.55 -3.26 4.72
C LEU A 255 41.85 -1.79 5.09
N SER A 256 42.19 -1.00 4.09
CA SER A 256 42.36 0.43 4.30
C SER A 256 40.98 1.10 4.46
N PRO A 257 40.88 2.07 5.39
CA PRO A 257 39.64 2.86 5.47
C PRO A 257 39.38 3.59 4.14
N PRO A 258 38.11 3.89 3.83
CA PRO A 258 37.76 4.54 2.58
C PRO A 258 38.37 5.96 2.52
N ASP A 259 38.87 6.34 1.34
CA ASP A 259 39.20 7.74 1.07
C ASP A 259 37.92 8.54 0.91
N CYS A 260 37.59 9.36 1.90
CA CYS A 260 36.35 10.16 1.92
C CYS A 260 36.27 11.25 0.85
N HIS A 261 37.33 11.51 0.08
CA HIS A 261 37.25 12.37 -1.10
C HIS A 261 36.66 11.63 -2.31
N SER A 262 36.95 10.32 -2.42
CA SER A 262 36.47 9.49 -3.52
C SER A 262 35.24 8.63 -3.13
N HIS A 263 35.10 8.28 -1.86
CA HIS A 263 34.02 7.42 -1.32
C HIS A 263 33.14 8.18 -0.32
N THR A 264 32.56 9.31 -0.76
CA THR A 264 31.77 10.20 0.10
C THR A 264 30.52 9.53 0.66
N PHE A 265 29.86 8.65 -0.13
CA PHE A 265 28.66 7.91 0.33
C PHE A 265 28.97 7.00 1.52
N GLU A 266 30.07 6.26 1.45
CA GLU A 266 30.47 5.33 2.49
C GLU A 266 30.83 6.06 3.77
N CYS A 267 31.64 7.13 3.68
CA CYS A 267 32.01 7.93 4.84
C CYS A 267 30.80 8.60 5.50
N ASP A 268 29.93 9.26 4.73
CA ASP A 268 28.70 9.86 5.26
C ASP A 268 27.79 8.80 5.92
N PHE A 269 27.75 7.59 5.36
CA PHE A 269 26.97 6.49 5.96
C PHE A 269 27.57 6.02 7.29
N GLN A 270 28.89 5.80 7.34
CA GLN A 270 29.60 5.38 8.55
C GLN A 270 29.50 6.43 9.68
N GLU A 271 29.48 7.72 9.33
CA GLU A 271 29.27 8.81 10.27
C GLU A 271 27.80 9.01 10.68
N GLY A 272 26.86 8.24 10.12
CA GLY A 272 25.43 8.34 10.40
C GLY A 272 24.74 9.51 9.72
N HIS A 273 25.38 10.14 8.74
CA HIS A 273 24.84 11.27 7.97
C HIS A 273 23.93 10.80 6.82
N PHE A 274 22.92 9.98 7.13
CA PHE A 274 22.07 9.32 6.14
C PHE A 274 21.35 10.30 5.20
N GLU A 275 20.96 11.48 5.70
CA GLU A 275 20.35 12.51 4.86
C GLU A 275 21.32 13.05 3.81
N ARG A 276 22.62 13.10 4.08
CA ARG A 276 23.62 13.49 3.07
C ARG A 276 23.77 12.42 2.00
N VAL A 277 23.80 11.15 2.41
CA VAL A 277 23.85 10.01 1.47
C VAL A 277 22.69 10.06 0.48
N ILE A 278 21.47 10.29 0.95
CA ILE A 278 20.30 10.34 0.07
C ILE A 278 20.20 11.60 -0.79
N ALA A 279 20.82 12.68 -0.36
CA ALA A 279 20.84 13.97 -1.08
C ALA A 279 21.96 14.10 -2.12
N ALA A 280 23.03 13.27 -2.02
CA ALA A 280 24.17 13.34 -2.91
C ALA A 280 23.83 12.96 -4.35
N ALA A 281 24.57 13.52 -5.33
CA ALA A 281 24.35 13.25 -6.76
C ALA A 281 24.74 11.82 -7.15
N THR A 282 23.99 11.19 -8.06
CA THR A 282 24.16 9.79 -8.47
C THR A 282 25.00 9.59 -9.72
N GLU A 283 25.43 10.67 -10.37
CA GLU A 283 25.91 10.63 -11.76
C GLU A 283 27.28 9.98 -11.95
N ALA A 284 28.18 10.07 -10.94
CA ALA A 284 29.55 9.57 -11.08
C ALA A 284 29.70 8.07 -10.86
N ASN A 285 28.96 7.49 -9.91
CA ASN A 285 28.96 6.04 -9.62
C ASN A 285 27.55 5.60 -9.22
N PRO A 286 26.68 5.24 -10.17
CA PRO A 286 25.30 4.91 -9.89
C PRO A 286 25.14 3.64 -9.03
N GLU A 287 26.02 2.63 -9.18
CA GLU A 287 25.95 1.38 -8.40
C GLU A 287 26.20 1.62 -6.92
N GLU A 288 27.28 2.29 -6.59
CA GLU A 288 27.64 2.68 -5.22
C GLU A 288 26.55 3.58 -4.62
N SER A 289 26.06 4.54 -5.39
CA SER A 289 25.00 5.44 -4.96
C SER A 289 23.71 4.71 -4.61
N TYR A 290 23.25 3.75 -5.43
CA TYR A 290 22.04 2.99 -5.15
C TYR A 290 22.22 2.06 -3.94
N TYR A 291 23.39 1.45 -3.78
CA TYR A 291 23.74 0.64 -2.62
C TYR A 291 23.63 1.43 -1.32
N TRP A 292 24.37 2.52 -1.21
CA TRP A 292 24.40 3.34 0.01
C TRP A 292 23.06 4.02 0.28
N ARG A 293 22.35 4.46 -0.76
CA ARG A 293 20.99 4.99 -0.60
C ARG A 293 20.00 3.96 -0.09
N SER A 294 20.04 2.73 -0.59
CA SER A 294 19.17 1.67 -0.08
C SER A 294 19.41 1.46 1.41
N ARG A 295 20.67 1.40 1.83
CA ARG A 295 21.03 1.27 3.24
C ARG A 295 20.64 2.49 4.07
N ALA A 296 20.93 3.70 3.60
CA ALA A 296 20.59 4.93 4.30
C ALA A 296 19.08 5.09 4.49
N TYR A 297 18.28 4.77 3.47
CA TYR A 297 16.83 4.76 3.62
C TYR A 297 16.36 3.71 4.62
N ASN A 298 16.97 2.53 4.69
CA ASN A 298 16.67 1.54 5.71
C ASN A 298 16.96 2.07 7.13
N GLU A 299 18.11 2.70 7.35
CA GLU A 299 18.44 3.30 8.66
C GLU A 299 17.45 4.41 9.05
N LEU A 300 17.09 5.28 8.10
CA LEU A 300 16.08 6.31 8.32
C LEU A 300 14.70 5.72 8.64
N ALA A 301 14.32 4.61 7.99
CA ALA A 301 13.08 3.90 8.30
C ALA A 301 13.13 3.29 9.72
N LEU A 302 14.22 2.61 10.07
CA LEU A 302 14.43 2.05 11.41
C LEU A 302 14.37 3.12 12.50
N ASN A 303 14.99 4.29 12.26
CA ASN A 303 14.94 5.42 13.19
C ASN A 303 13.49 5.93 13.36
N ALA A 304 12.72 6.04 12.29
CA ALA A 304 11.32 6.45 12.36
C ALA A 304 10.47 5.43 13.14
N PHE A 305 10.64 4.14 12.87
CA PHE A 305 9.94 3.08 13.61
C PHE A 305 10.38 2.96 15.08
N ALA A 306 11.67 3.20 15.38
CA ALA A 306 12.16 3.24 16.75
C ALA A 306 11.51 4.38 17.55
N ARG A 307 11.34 5.55 16.93
CA ARG A 307 10.59 6.67 17.53
C ARG A 307 9.13 6.30 17.77
N LEU A 308 8.47 5.69 16.80
CA LEU A 308 7.11 5.17 16.97
C LEU A 308 7.02 4.15 18.11
N GLY A 309 8.00 3.24 18.24
CA GLY A 309 8.04 2.24 19.31
C GLY A 309 8.14 2.81 20.73
N GLN A 310 8.59 4.06 20.87
CA GLN A 310 8.67 4.79 22.16
C GLN A 310 7.37 5.53 22.53
N MET A 311 6.38 5.52 21.64
CA MET A 311 5.09 6.20 21.87
C MET A 311 4.09 5.31 22.60
N PRO A 312 2.97 5.87 23.10
CA PRO A 312 1.85 5.08 23.59
C PRO A 312 1.34 4.09 22.53
N PRO A 313 0.75 2.95 22.93
CA PRO A 313 0.20 1.98 21.99
C PRO A 313 -0.75 2.60 20.98
N SER A 314 -0.60 2.25 19.71
CA SER A 314 -1.40 2.78 18.60
C SER A 314 -1.62 1.71 17.54
N ALA A 315 -2.52 1.97 16.58
CA ALA A 315 -2.75 1.06 15.44
C ALA A 315 -1.44 0.81 14.69
N GLU A 316 -0.68 1.86 14.41
CA GLU A 316 0.54 1.82 13.61
C GLU A 316 1.65 0.95 14.23
N GLN A 317 1.75 0.93 15.56
CA GLN A 317 2.70 0.04 16.24
C GLN A 317 2.33 -1.43 16.05
N HIS A 318 1.05 -1.76 16.11
CA HIS A 318 0.56 -3.11 15.86
C HIS A 318 0.70 -3.49 14.39
N GLU A 319 0.48 -2.56 13.47
CA GLU A 319 0.70 -2.77 12.03
C GLU A 319 2.15 -3.15 11.72
N ILE A 320 3.15 -2.43 12.29
CA ILE A 320 4.57 -2.78 12.10
C ILE A 320 4.85 -4.19 12.59
N LYS A 321 4.39 -4.55 13.81
CA LYS A 321 4.59 -5.89 14.35
C LYS A 321 3.95 -6.95 13.46
N ALA A 322 2.73 -6.69 12.97
CA ALA A 322 2.04 -7.59 12.06
C ALA A 322 2.81 -7.78 10.74
N HIS A 323 3.36 -6.72 10.17
CA HIS A 323 4.22 -6.80 9.00
C HIS A 323 5.50 -7.60 9.25
N ILE A 324 6.16 -7.40 10.42
CA ILE A 324 7.34 -8.16 10.82
C ILE A 324 6.98 -9.65 10.94
N TYR A 325 5.90 -10.00 11.62
CA TYR A 325 5.47 -11.40 11.74
C TYR A 325 5.09 -11.99 10.38
N SER A 326 4.43 -11.24 9.52
CA SER A 326 4.08 -11.68 8.14
C SER A 326 5.34 -11.97 7.32
N SER A 327 6.38 -11.13 7.38
CA SER A 327 7.65 -11.34 6.68
C SER A 327 8.39 -12.60 7.18
N GLN A 328 8.19 -12.97 8.45
CA GLN A 328 8.70 -14.20 9.05
C GLN A 328 7.77 -15.41 8.82
N LYS A 329 6.70 -15.25 8.05
CA LYS A 329 5.65 -16.27 7.82
C LYS A 329 4.93 -16.72 9.10
N LYS A 330 4.99 -15.92 10.16
CA LYS A 330 4.28 -16.13 11.43
C LYS A 330 2.89 -15.50 11.33
N TYR A 331 2.04 -16.11 10.49
CA TYR A 331 0.75 -15.51 10.12
C TYR A 331 -0.29 -15.50 11.25
N ILE A 332 -0.19 -16.40 12.22
CA ILE A 332 -1.06 -16.43 13.41
C ILE A 332 -0.78 -15.19 14.26
N GLU A 333 0.51 -14.94 14.56
CA GLU A 333 0.96 -13.79 15.32
C GLU A 333 0.66 -12.47 14.57
N ALA A 334 0.83 -12.47 13.25
CA ALA A 334 0.47 -11.33 12.41
C ALA A 334 -1.02 -11.01 12.51
N ALA A 335 -1.90 -12.03 12.43
CA ALA A 335 -3.34 -11.85 12.54
C ALA A 335 -3.74 -11.29 13.92
N GLU A 336 -3.07 -11.71 15.00
CA GLU A 336 -3.34 -11.17 16.32
C GLU A 336 -2.95 -9.68 16.42
N GLU A 337 -1.80 -9.30 15.88
CA GLU A 337 -1.40 -7.89 15.86
C GLU A 337 -2.33 -7.03 15.00
N TRP A 338 -2.82 -7.55 13.85
CA TRP A 338 -3.86 -6.87 13.06
C TRP A 338 -5.18 -6.71 13.81
N ARG A 339 -5.58 -7.71 14.63
CA ARG A 339 -6.76 -7.56 15.51
C ARG A 339 -6.56 -6.47 16.55
N GLN A 340 -5.33 -6.34 17.11
CA GLN A 340 -5.03 -5.25 18.03
C GLN A 340 -5.07 -3.89 17.33
N ALA A 341 -4.47 -3.76 16.13
CA ALA A 341 -4.56 -2.53 15.33
C ALA A 341 -6.02 -2.14 15.05
N LEU A 342 -6.88 -3.11 14.75
CA LEU A 342 -8.30 -2.88 14.49
C LEU A 342 -9.08 -2.36 15.71
N LYS A 343 -8.62 -2.62 16.96
CA LYS A 343 -9.23 -2.05 18.16
C LYS A 343 -9.02 -0.53 18.26
N PHE A 344 -7.87 -0.04 17.76
CA PHE A 344 -7.58 1.40 17.69
C PHE A 344 -8.28 2.08 16.51
N SER A 345 -8.44 1.38 15.39
CA SER A 345 -9.03 1.87 14.14
C SER A 345 -10.10 0.92 13.59
N PRO A 346 -11.28 0.79 14.25
CA PRO A 346 -12.29 -0.23 13.90
C PRO A 346 -12.86 -0.10 12.49
N GLY A 347 -12.83 1.11 11.92
CA GLY A 347 -13.34 1.42 10.58
C GLY A 347 -12.32 1.21 9.46
N ASP A 348 -11.04 0.97 9.79
CA ASP A 348 -10.00 0.94 8.79
C ASP A 348 -10.13 -0.27 7.86
N ARG A 349 -10.34 0.03 6.56
CA ARG A 349 -10.51 -0.98 5.52
C ARG A 349 -9.20 -1.75 5.27
N GLN A 350 -8.06 -1.05 5.29
CA GLN A 350 -6.77 -1.65 4.99
C GLN A 350 -6.35 -2.63 6.09
N ILE A 351 -6.53 -2.26 7.36
CA ILE A 351 -6.26 -3.14 8.50
C ILE A 351 -7.13 -4.41 8.42
N ARG A 352 -8.44 -4.26 8.08
CA ARG A 352 -9.34 -5.42 7.90
C ARG A 352 -8.90 -6.33 6.75
N GLU A 353 -8.44 -5.77 5.65
CA GLU A 353 -7.93 -6.54 4.51
C GLU A 353 -6.66 -7.30 4.88
N GLN A 354 -5.69 -6.66 5.56
CA GLN A 354 -4.46 -7.31 6.01
C GLN A 354 -4.71 -8.39 7.06
N LEU A 355 -5.67 -8.18 7.96
CA LEU A 355 -6.14 -9.22 8.87
C LEU A 355 -6.68 -10.43 8.11
N ALA A 356 -7.56 -10.21 7.13
CA ALA A 356 -8.14 -11.29 6.33
C ALA A 356 -7.07 -12.06 5.54
N ILE A 357 -6.07 -11.37 4.99
CA ILE A 357 -4.92 -11.98 4.31
C ILE A 357 -4.11 -12.84 5.30
N SER A 358 -3.80 -12.32 6.49
CA SER A 358 -3.05 -13.05 7.51
C SER A 358 -3.81 -14.30 7.99
N LEU A 359 -5.13 -14.20 8.17
CA LEU A 359 -6.00 -15.33 8.50
C LEU A 359 -5.99 -16.40 7.40
N LYS A 360 -6.05 -16.00 6.14
CA LYS A 360 -5.95 -16.93 5.00
C LYS A 360 -4.63 -17.69 5.02
N PHE A 361 -3.50 -17.00 5.20
CA PHE A 361 -2.18 -17.65 5.25
C PHE A 361 -1.95 -18.48 6.51
N SER A 362 -2.64 -18.18 7.61
CA SER A 362 -2.65 -19.02 8.82
C SER A 362 -3.67 -20.18 8.73
N GLN A 363 -4.31 -20.37 7.57
CA GLN A 363 -5.32 -21.40 7.29
C GLN A 363 -6.66 -21.21 8.04
N ASP A 364 -6.88 -20.06 8.66
CA ASP A 364 -8.23 -19.70 9.15
C ASP A 364 -9.06 -19.13 7.98
N TYR A 365 -9.39 -20.03 7.04
CA TYR A 365 -10.13 -19.67 5.83
C TYR A 365 -11.55 -19.18 6.13
N GLY A 366 -12.16 -19.67 7.23
CA GLY A 366 -13.48 -19.24 7.67
C GLY A 366 -13.48 -17.78 8.12
N GLY A 367 -12.55 -17.41 9.00
CA GLY A 367 -12.37 -16.04 9.45
C GLY A 367 -11.99 -15.08 8.31
N ALA A 368 -11.09 -15.52 7.43
CA ALA A 368 -10.69 -14.75 6.25
C ALA A 368 -11.89 -14.47 5.32
N LEU A 369 -12.70 -15.49 5.01
CA LEU A 369 -13.85 -15.37 4.10
C LEU A 369 -14.86 -14.35 4.60
N LEU A 370 -15.18 -14.36 5.91
CA LEU A 370 -16.10 -13.39 6.49
C LEU A 370 -15.66 -11.95 6.27
N LEU A 371 -14.38 -11.66 6.50
CA LEU A 371 -13.82 -10.32 6.31
C LEU A 371 -13.75 -9.92 4.83
N PHE A 372 -13.32 -10.83 3.95
CA PHE A 372 -13.30 -10.55 2.51
C PHE A 372 -14.70 -10.29 1.95
N GLN A 373 -15.72 -11.06 2.39
CA GLN A 373 -17.10 -10.83 1.98
C GLN A 373 -17.64 -9.50 2.50
N ASP A 374 -17.29 -9.10 3.72
CA ASP A 374 -17.68 -7.80 4.26
C ASP A 374 -17.05 -6.66 3.45
N LEU A 375 -15.76 -6.75 3.14
CA LEU A 375 -15.07 -5.79 2.27
C LEU A 375 -15.67 -5.75 0.86
N LEU A 376 -16.02 -6.91 0.29
CA LEU A 376 -16.62 -7.00 -1.04
C LEU A 376 -18.01 -6.36 -1.11
N ARG A 377 -18.80 -6.34 -0.01
CA ARG A 377 -20.09 -5.60 0.02
C ARG A 377 -19.92 -4.11 -0.19
N THR A 378 -18.81 -3.54 0.26
CA THR A 378 -18.51 -2.11 0.09
C THR A 378 -17.91 -1.79 -1.27
N ASP A 379 -17.29 -2.78 -1.93
CA ASP A 379 -16.67 -2.64 -3.23
C ASP A 379 -16.89 -3.91 -4.09
N PRO A 380 -18.13 -4.12 -4.59
CA PRO A 380 -18.51 -5.34 -5.33
C PRO A 380 -17.75 -5.53 -6.63
N GLU A 381 -17.21 -4.45 -7.17
CA GLU A 381 -16.49 -4.44 -8.44
C GLU A 381 -14.98 -4.74 -8.29
N SER A 382 -14.45 -4.80 -7.07
CA SER A 382 -13.03 -5.08 -6.82
C SER A 382 -12.62 -6.45 -7.36
N THR A 383 -11.77 -6.44 -8.38
CA THR A 383 -11.22 -7.67 -8.98
C THR A 383 -10.38 -8.45 -7.95
N GLN A 384 -9.62 -7.74 -7.11
CA GLN A 384 -8.80 -8.34 -6.08
C GLN A 384 -9.65 -9.04 -5.00
N LEU A 385 -10.69 -8.37 -4.47
CA LEU A 385 -11.55 -8.98 -3.46
C LEU A 385 -12.35 -10.17 -4.01
N ASN A 386 -12.85 -10.07 -5.24
CA ASN A 386 -13.49 -11.21 -5.91
C ASN A 386 -12.52 -12.41 -6.05
N TYR A 387 -11.25 -12.15 -6.39
CA TYR A 387 -10.23 -13.19 -6.42
C TYR A 387 -10.00 -13.81 -5.04
N LEU A 388 -9.80 -12.99 -4.01
CA LEU A 388 -9.53 -13.45 -2.64
C LEU A 388 -10.71 -14.27 -2.08
N VAL A 389 -11.95 -13.83 -2.31
CA VAL A 389 -13.16 -14.61 -1.93
C VAL A 389 -13.20 -15.94 -2.67
N GLY A 390 -13.05 -15.94 -4.00
CA GLY A 390 -13.09 -17.14 -4.81
C GLY A 390 -12.01 -18.14 -4.44
N ASP A 391 -10.78 -17.68 -4.27
CA ASP A 391 -9.64 -18.53 -3.90
C ASP A 391 -9.78 -19.07 -2.45
N THR A 392 -10.28 -18.27 -1.50
CA THR A 392 -10.55 -18.72 -0.13
C THR A 392 -11.69 -19.76 -0.09
N LEU A 393 -12.72 -19.60 -0.92
CA LEU A 393 -13.78 -20.61 -1.07
C LEU A 393 -13.27 -21.94 -1.62
N LEU A 394 -12.27 -21.92 -2.52
CA LEU A 394 -11.61 -23.14 -2.99
C LEU A 394 -10.85 -23.85 -1.86
N GLU A 395 -10.14 -23.12 -1.02
CA GLU A 395 -9.46 -23.72 0.14
C GLU A 395 -10.45 -24.34 1.12
N LEU A 396 -11.68 -23.80 1.21
CA LEU A 396 -12.80 -24.38 1.96
C LEU A 396 -13.54 -25.51 1.20
N GLN A 397 -13.08 -25.92 0.02
CA GLN A 397 -13.72 -26.90 -0.86
C GLN A 397 -15.14 -26.55 -1.32
N ARG A 398 -15.51 -25.26 -1.24
CA ARG A 398 -16.82 -24.71 -1.66
C ARG A 398 -16.77 -24.31 -3.14
N VAL A 399 -16.53 -25.29 -4.01
CA VAL A 399 -16.18 -25.10 -5.44
C VAL A 399 -17.30 -24.41 -6.23
N GLU A 400 -18.56 -24.79 -5.99
CA GLU A 400 -19.72 -24.21 -6.67
C GLU A 400 -19.86 -22.71 -6.37
N GLU A 401 -19.54 -22.30 -5.14
CA GLU A 401 -19.59 -20.91 -4.71
C GLU A 401 -18.36 -20.12 -5.18
N ALA A 402 -17.18 -20.74 -5.28
CA ALA A 402 -15.96 -20.11 -5.74
C ALA A 402 -16.00 -19.73 -7.23
N THR A 403 -16.57 -20.62 -8.05
CA THR A 403 -16.54 -20.52 -9.52
C THR A 403 -17.08 -19.18 -10.06
N PRO A 404 -18.23 -18.64 -9.63
CA PRO A 404 -18.74 -17.36 -10.16
C PRO A 404 -17.82 -16.18 -9.87
N PHE A 405 -17.19 -16.11 -8.70
CA PHE A 405 -16.25 -15.05 -8.35
C PHE A 405 -15.00 -15.11 -9.25
N LEU A 406 -14.40 -16.28 -9.42
CA LEU A 406 -13.21 -16.47 -10.27
C LEU A 406 -13.51 -16.21 -11.74
N ARG A 407 -14.68 -16.59 -12.24
CA ARG A 407 -15.12 -16.24 -13.61
C ARG A 407 -15.25 -14.75 -13.80
N GLN A 408 -15.77 -14.02 -12.83
CA GLN A 408 -15.87 -12.55 -12.86
C GLN A 408 -14.48 -11.91 -12.93
N VAL A 409 -13.50 -12.44 -12.15
CA VAL A 409 -12.11 -11.96 -12.21
C VAL A 409 -11.52 -12.17 -13.60
N VAL A 410 -11.62 -13.38 -14.16
CA VAL A 410 -11.09 -13.69 -15.51
C VAL A 410 -11.78 -12.86 -16.61
N ALA A 411 -13.08 -12.56 -16.45
CA ALA A 411 -13.80 -11.73 -17.41
C ALA A 411 -13.31 -10.25 -17.39
N ARG A 412 -12.92 -9.73 -16.23
CA ARG A 412 -12.42 -8.35 -16.08
C ARG A 412 -10.93 -8.23 -16.38
N ASP A 413 -10.16 -9.21 -15.96
CA ASP A 413 -8.72 -9.30 -16.22
C ASP A 413 -8.38 -10.65 -16.88
N PRO A 414 -8.52 -10.75 -18.20
CA PRO A 414 -8.20 -11.97 -18.96
C PRO A 414 -6.70 -12.33 -18.96
N LYS A 415 -5.83 -11.48 -18.40
CA LYS A 415 -4.39 -11.75 -18.28
C LYS A 415 -3.99 -12.22 -16.90
N SER A 416 -4.90 -12.24 -15.94
CA SER A 416 -4.64 -12.69 -14.58
C SER A 416 -4.36 -14.19 -14.54
N GLN A 417 -3.10 -14.56 -14.55
CA GLN A 417 -2.67 -15.96 -14.49
C GLN A 417 -3.09 -16.64 -13.19
N ALA A 418 -3.05 -15.92 -12.06
CA ALA A 418 -3.52 -16.41 -10.76
C ALA A 418 -5.01 -16.76 -10.81
N ALA A 419 -5.85 -15.91 -11.42
CA ALA A 419 -7.27 -16.18 -11.57
C ALA A 419 -7.53 -17.36 -12.49
N HIS A 420 -6.80 -17.49 -13.59
CA HIS A 420 -6.87 -18.66 -14.48
C HIS A 420 -6.47 -19.94 -13.75
N LYS A 421 -5.39 -19.94 -12.96
CA LYS A 421 -4.96 -21.06 -12.13
C LYS A 421 -6.05 -21.50 -11.15
N SER A 422 -6.60 -20.55 -10.38
CA SER A 422 -7.67 -20.86 -9.39
C SER A 422 -8.95 -21.31 -10.07
N LEU A 423 -9.34 -20.73 -11.22
CA LEU A 423 -10.54 -21.18 -11.95
C LEU A 423 -10.36 -22.57 -12.56
N ALA A 424 -9.17 -22.89 -13.05
CA ALA A 424 -8.83 -24.24 -13.51
C ALA A 424 -8.95 -25.25 -12.36
N ARG A 425 -8.40 -24.94 -11.17
CA ARG A 425 -8.56 -25.77 -9.96
C ARG A 425 -10.04 -25.99 -9.62
N ALA A 426 -10.86 -24.94 -9.72
CA ALA A 426 -12.30 -25.04 -9.51
C ALA A 426 -12.95 -26.03 -10.49
N TYR A 427 -12.66 -25.92 -11.78
CA TYR A 427 -13.21 -26.82 -12.78
C TYR A 427 -12.71 -28.27 -12.62
N LEU A 428 -11.41 -28.47 -12.31
CA LEU A 428 -10.90 -29.81 -12.03
C LEU A 428 -11.56 -30.45 -10.81
N ALA A 429 -11.73 -29.70 -9.73
CA ALA A 429 -12.41 -30.17 -8.54
C ALA A 429 -13.89 -30.51 -8.79
N ALA A 430 -14.54 -29.80 -9.73
CA ALA A 430 -15.91 -30.09 -10.20
C ALA A 430 -15.97 -31.23 -11.25
N GLY A 431 -14.85 -31.87 -11.60
CA GLY A 431 -14.79 -32.92 -12.63
C GLY A 431 -14.93 -32.40 -14.08
N LYS A 432 -14.86 -31.08 -14.29
CA LYS A 432 -15.03 -30.41 -15.59
C LYS A 432 -13.69 -30.18 -16.29
N SER A 433 -12.97 -31.27 -16.60
CA SER A 433 -11.61 -31.22 -17.18
C SER A 433 -11.57 -30.45 -18.50
N ALA A 434 -12.60 -30.53 -19.33
CA ALA A 434 -12.67 -29.79 -20.60
C ALA A 434 -12.67 -28.28 -20.39
N ASP A 435 -13.40 -27.79 -19.36
CA ASP A 435 -13.48 -26.36 -19.01
C ASP A 435 -12.19 -25.86 -18.36
N ALA A 436 -11.43 -26.74 -17.69
CA ALA A 436 -10.16 -26.40 -17.06
C ALA A 436 -9.03 -26.17 -18.08
N ILE A 437 -9.00 -26.88 -19.20
CA ILE A 437 -7.92 -26.85 -20.20
C ILE A 437 -7.56 -25.43 -20.69
N PRO A 438 -8.51 -24.58 -21.14
CA PRO A 438 -8.17 -23.24 -21.61
C PRO A 438 -7.54 -22.37 -20.52
N HIS A 439 -7.97 -22.53 -19.28
CA HIS A 439 -7.46 -21.75 -18.15
C HIS A 439 -6.07 -22.25 -17.71
N LEU A 440 -5.82 -23.55 -17.67
CA LEU A 440 -4.47 -24.10 -17.45
C LEU A 440 -3.48 -23.59 -18.51
N LYS A 441 -3.89 -23.58 -19.78
CA LYS A 441 -3.06 -23.03 -20.87
C LYS A 441 -2.73 -21.54 -20.67
N ALA A 442 -3.72 -20.75 -20.25
CA ALA A 442 -3.50 -19.33 -19.99
C ALA A 442 -2.53 -19.07 -18.83
N ALA A 443 -2.48 -19.98 -17.86
CA ALA A 443 -1.61 -19.89 -16.69
C ALA A 443 -0.20 -20.48 -16.89
N LEU A 444 0.08 -21.21 -17.98
CA LEU A 444 1.36 -21.92 -18.20
C LEU A 444 2.60 -21.00 -18.15
N ALA A 445 2.47 -19.71 -18.49
CA ALA A 445 3.60 -18.79 -18.46
C ALA A 445 4.20 -18.58 -17.05
N THR A 446 3.46 -18.96 -15.98
CA THR A 446 3.91 -18.92 -14.58
C THR A 446 4.23 -20.30 -14.01
N ASP A 447 4.38 -21.30 -14.84
CA ASP A 447 4.64 -22.67 -14.38
C ASP A 447 6.14 -22.91 -14.19
N GLU A 448 6.66 -22.40 -13.08
CA GLU A 448 8.08 -22.55 -12.74
C GLU A 448 8.41 -23.98 -12.31
N ASP A 449 7.50 -24.67 -11.63
CA ASP A 449 7.73 -26.00 -11.04
C ASP A 449 7.16 -27.17 -11.86
N GLY A 450 6.54 -26.88 -13.00
CA GLY A 450 5.90 -27.87 -13.87
C GLY A 450 4.52 -28.34 -13.39
N SER A 451 4.03 -27.85 -12.25
CA SER A 451 2.76 -28.30 -11.68
C SER A 451 1.57 -28.09 -12.61
N LEU A 452 1.54 -26.97 -13.34
CA LEU A 452 0.50 -26.69 -14.33
C LEU A 452 0.59 -27.60 -15.57
N HIS A 453 1.79 -27.95 -16.00
CA HIS A 453 1.98 -28.94 -17.05
C HIS A 453 1.45 -30.32 -16.63
N TYR A 454 1.69 -30.72 -15.38
CA TYR A 454 1.14 -31.94 -14.82
C TYR A 454 -0.39 -31.92 -14.78
N GLU A 455 -0.99 -30.84 -14.25
CA GLU A 455 -2.45 -30.69 -14.19
C GLU A 455 -3.09 -30.67 -15.60
N LEU A 456 -2.46 -29.98 -16.55
CA LEU A 456 -2.92 -29.92 -17.94
C LEU A 456 -2.81 -31.30 -18.61
N GLY A 457 -1.73 -32.04 -18.33
CA GLY A 457 -1.55 -33.41 -18.82
C GLY A 457 -2.67 -34.32 -18.31
N ARG A 458 -3.01 -34.24 -17.03
CA ARG A 458 -4.13 -34.99 -16.44
C ARG A 458 -5.48 -34.56 -17.01
N ALA A 459 -5.69 -33.25 -17.23
CA ALA A 459 -6.93 -32.77 -17.84
C ALA A 459 -7.10 -33.27 -19.27
N TYR A 460 -6.02 -33.28 -20.09
CA TYR A 460 -6.02 -33.88 -21.42
C TYR A 460 -6.28 -35.40 -21.39
N GLN A 461 -5.69 -36.12 -20.43
CA GLN A 461 -5.91 -37.55 -20.28
C GLN A 461 -7.38 -37.83 -19.96
N ALA A 462 -7.98 -37.10 -19.01
CA ALA A 462 -9.39 -37.22 -18.65
C ALA A 462 -10.33 -36.88 -19.82
N HIS A 463 -9.89 -36.02 -20.74
CA HIS A 463 -10.64 -35.63 -21.93
C HIS A 463 -10.34 -36.48 -23.16
N GLY A 464 -9.54 -37.57 -23.03
CA GLY A 464 -9.21 -38.48 -24.09
C GLY A 464 -8.14 -38.03 -25.11
N GLN A 465 -7.50 -36.86 -24.85
CA GLN A 465 -6.46 -36.29 -25.72
C GLN A 465 -5.07 -36.83 -25.35
N LEU A 466 -4.85 -38.15 -25.53
CA LEU A 466 -3.69 -38.86 -25.02
C LEU A 466 -2.34 -38.38 -25.55
N ALA A 467 -2.29 -37.88 -26.79
CA ALA A 467 -1.05 -37.36 -27.36
C ALA A 467 -0.59 -36.07 -26.66
N LEU A 468 -1.52 -35.14 -26.45
CA LEU A 468 -1.26 -33.88 -25.72
C LEU A 468 -0.96 -34.15 -24.23
N ALA A 469 -1.65 -35.13 -23.63
CA ALA A 469 -1.37 -35.55 -22.26
C ALA A 469 0.09 -36.02 -22.10
N ARG A 470 0.57 -36.89 -23.01
CA ARG A 470 1.96 -37.36 -22.96
C ARG A 470 2.97 -36.21 -23.15
N GLN A 471 2.67 -35.28 -24.04
CA GLN A 471 3.54 -34.13 -24.25
C GLN A 471 3.68 -33.27 -22.98
N MET A 472 2.55 -32.93 -22.31
CA MET A 472 2.58 -32.12 -21.09
C MET A 472 3.27 -32.85 -19.93
N LEU A 473 3.04 -34.15 -19.78
CA LEU A 473 3.70 -34.94 -18.72
C LEU A 473 5.21 -35.08 -18.99
N SER A 474 5.65 -35.15 -20.26
CA SER A 474 7.07 -35.10 -20.58
C SER A 474 7.72 -33.76 -20.25
N GLN A 475 7.04 -32.64 -20.53
CA GLN A 475 7.52 -31.31 -20.18
C GLN A 475 7.60 -31.14 -18.65
N TYR A 476 6.60 -31.61 -17.91
CA TYR A 476 6.67 -31.68 -16.45
C TYR A 476 7.92 -32.40 -15.94
N GLN A 477 8.21 -33.60 -16.48
CA GLN A 477 9.38 -34.38 -16.08
C GLN A 477 10.70 -33.66 -16.39
N GLU A 478 10.78 -32.96 -17.52
CA GLU A 478 11.94 -32.18 -17.91
C GLU A 478 12.17 -31.01 -16.97
N ILE A 479 11.10 -30.21 -16.69
CA ILE A 479 11.16 -29.06 -15.76
C ILE A 479 11.58 -29.56 -14.38
N HIS A 480 10.93 -30.60 -13.86
CA HIS A 480 11.19 -31.13 -12.53
C HIS A 480 12.61 -31.69 -12.38
N SER A 481 13.10 -32.45 -13.38
CA SER A 481 14.46 -32.99 -13.34
C SER A 481 15.53 -31.90 -13.41
N LYS A 482 15.30 -30.85 -14.20
CA LYS A 482 16.17 -29.68 -14.28
C LYS A 482 16.24 -28.94 -12.93
N GLN A 483 15.09 -28.69 -12.32
CA GLN A 483 15.02 -28.02 -11.01
C GLN A 483 15.72 -28.83 -9.90
N GLU A 484 15.52 -30.14 -9.86
CA GLU A 484 16.21 -30.99 -8.88
C GLU A 484 17.73 -30.97 -9.07
N ALA A 485 18.21 -30.98 -10.31
CA ALA A 485 19.64 -30.88 -10.61
C ALA A 485 20.21 -29.50 -10.21
N GLU A 486 19.51 -28.42 -10.53
CA GLU A 486 19.87 -27.04 -10.14
C GLU A 486 19.90 -26.89 -8.61
N LYS A 487 18.90 -27.42 -7.92
CA LYS A 487 18.81 -27.40 -6.45
C LYS A 487 19.96 -28.19 -5.80
N GLN A 488 20.32 -29.33 -6.36
CA GLN A 488 21.45 -30.12 -5.87
C GLN A 488 22.78 -29.40 -6.07
N SER A 489 23.01 -28.80 -7.25
CA SER A 489 24.20 -27.98 -7.52
C SER A 489 24.30 -26.81 -6.57
N LEU A 490 23.21 -26.04 -6.43
CA LEU A 490 23.16 -24.89 -5.53
C LEU A 490 23.39 -25.26 -4.06
N ASN A 491 22.83 -26.38 -3.59
CA ASN A 491 23.07 -26.86 -2.22
C ASN A 491 24.53 -27.25 -1.97
N GLN A 492 25.26 -27.73 -2.99
CA GLN A 492 26.68 -28.02 -2.88
C GLN A 492 27.50 -26.73 -2.82
N GLU A 493 27.16 -25.74 -3.65
CA GLU A 493 27.87 -24.45 -3.70
C GLU A 493 27.61 -23.57 -2.45
N MET A 494 26.42 -23.70 -1.83
CA MET A 494 26.04 -22.91 -0.67
C MET A 494 26.57 -23.43 0.66
N GLN A 495 27.42 -24.46 0.67
CA GLN A 495 28.00 -24.96 1.94
C GLN A 495 28.88 -23.90 2.59
N ILE A 496 28.74 -23.76 3.92
CA ILE A 496 29.64 -22.92 4.72
C ILE A 496 30.98 -23.64 4.83
N THR A 497 32.01 -23.07 4.21
CA THR A 497 33.36 -23.63 4.16
C THR A 497 34.31 -22.80 5.01
N PRO A 498 35.45 -23.39 5.51
CA PRO A 498 36.47 -22.63 6.20
C PRO A 498 37.00 -21.46 5.38
N PRO A 499 37.51 -20.40 6.02
CA PRO A 499 38.14 -19.29 5.34
C PRO A 499 39.37 -19.77 4.55
N ASP A 500 39.57 -19.19 3.37
CA ASP A 500 40.78 -19.45 2.58
C ASP A 500 42.00 -18.87 3.36
N GLU A 501 43.06 -19.64 3.50
CA GLU A 501 44.31 -19.26 4.20
C GLU A 501 45.15 -18.23 3.39
N ARG A 502 44.63 -17.64 2.33
CA ARG A 502 45.35 -16.71 1.43
C ARG A 502 45.09 -15.26 1.76
#